data_af9885174198c3131757c11b7c711859
#
_entry.id   af9885174198c3131757c11b7c711859
#
_cell.length_a   1.000
_cell.length_b   1.000
_cell.length_c   1.000
_cell.angle_alpha   90.00
_cell.angle_beta   90.00
_cell.angle_gamma   90.00
#
_symmetry.space_group_name_H-M   'P 1'
#
loop_
_entity.id
_entity.type
_entity.pdbx_description
1 polymer ?
#
loop_
_entity_poly.entity_id
_entity_poly.type
_entity_poly.pdbx_seq_one_letter_code
_entity_poly.pdbx_strand_id
1 'polypeptide(L)'
;LAKLMTASESEMLAQRASDIADLEKRLLTELLGEKREDLAHLQRPVALISHDLGPSQTASLDRSKIRAFAIDVGGRTSHTAILAHALEIPAVVGLETVSADVTSGDTVVIDGNRGIVIISPDERTVARYRKLEQEFRAFEAALIRDKDLPAVTLDGCEIRVGANIEFPEEVAGALAHGAAGVGLFRTEFLYLKSGVMPSEDEHLEVYRRGLQLLDGRPLVVRTLDLGADKIYPSESYYEHNPFLGLRSIRLSMKRPENFRIQLRAILRASALGKVRLLLPMISCLEELRWAKGILEEIKSQLTAERQGFDPEIPIGIMIEVPSAALQARALAKECDYFSIGTNDLVQYTVAVDRGNEHVAHLFNPAHPALWQLLKGIIEAGREAGIPVAMCGEMAGDPLFTQ
;
A
#
# COMPACT_ATOMS: atom_id res chain seq x y z
N LEU A 1 -28.89 10.78 15.11
CA LEU A 1 -27.87 10.16 15.97
C LEU A 1 -26.48 10.31 15.33
N ALA A 2 -26.30 9.92 14.05
CA ALA A 2 -25.04 10.05 13.33
C ALA A 2 -24.50 11.49 13.37
N LYS A 3 -25.32 12.52 13.08
CA LYS A 3 -24.92 13.95 13.17
C LYS A 3 -24.49 14.38 14.58
N LEU A 4 -25.09 13.81 15.63
CA LEU A 4 -24.70 14.08 17.01
C LEU A 4 -23.36 13.41 17.36
N MET A 5 -23.08 12.27 16.77
CA MET A 5 -21.83 11.54 16.99
C MET A 5 -20.67 12.15 16.19
N THR A 6 -20.93 12.66 14.98
CA THR A 6 -19.93 13.41 14.20
C THR A 6 -19.57 14.75 14.84
N ALA A 7 -20.50 15.36 15.60
CA ALA A 7 -20.26 16.58 16.35
C ALA A 7 -19.71 16.33 17.78
N SER A 8 -19.50 15.07 18.15
CA SER A 8 -18.94 14.72 19.46
C SER A 8 -17.44 14.96 19.47
N GLU A 9 -16.93 15.52 20.56
CA GLU A 9 -15.48 15.63 20.82
C GLU A 9 -14.79 14.25 21.01
N SER A 10 -15.57 13.17 21.08
CA SER A 10 -15.07 11.80 21.14
C SER A 10 -14.86 11.23 19.73
N GLU A 11 -13.62 11.13 19.32
CA GLU A 11 -13.19 10.59 18.02
C GLU A 11 -13.66 9.16 17.78
N MET A 12 -13.78 8.35 18.84
CA MET A 12 -14.35 6.99 18.78
C MET A 12 -15.83 7.01 18.42
N LEU A 13 -16.58 8.03 18.85
CA LEU A 13 -17.98 8.19 18.46
C LEU A 13 -18.11 8.73 17.04
N ALA A 14 -17.19 9.58 16.60
CA ALA A 14 -17.13 10.09 15.23
C ALA A 14 -16.82 8.97 14.22
N GLN A 15 -15.88 8.06 14.53
CA GLN A 15 -15.58 6.90 13.70
C GLN A 15 -16.75 5.90 13.61
N ARG A 16 -17.53 5.76 14.68
CA ARG A 16 -18.76 4.93 14.68
C ARG A 16 -19.95 5.60 14.02
N ALA A 17 -19.83 6.87 13.69
CA ALA A 17 -20.90 7.61 12.99
C ALA A 17 -21.19 7.03 11.60
N SER A 18 -20.17 6.52 10.91
CA SER A 18 -20.33 5.84 9.61
C SER A 18 -21.08 4.51 9.73
N ASP A 19 -20.79 3.72 10.76
CA ASP A 19 -21.48 2.44 11.02
C ASP A 19 -22.96 2.69 11.37
N ILE A 20 -23.23 3.74 12.13
CA ILE A 20 -24.60 4.13 12.50
C ILE A 20 -25.33 4.72 11.30
N ALA A 21 -24.67 5.50 10.46
CA ALA A 21 -25.24 6.01 9.23
C ALA A 21 -25.56 4.86 8.25
N ASP A 22 -24.73 3.83 8.18
CA ASP A 22 -25.02 2.62 7.38
C ASP A 22 -26.21 1.83 7.95
N LEU A 23 -26.31 1.69 9.27
CA LEU A 23 -27.44 1.08 9.95
C LEU A 23 -28.75 1.88 9.74
N GLU A 24 -28.68 3.21 9.89
CA GLU A 24 -29.80 4.12 9.63
C GLU A 24 -30.28 4.02 8.18
N LYS A 25 -29.35 4.06 7.22
CA LYS A 25 -29.62 3.92 5.80
C LYS A 25 -30.24 2.54 5.48
N ARG A 26 -29.75 1.46 6.09
CA ARG A 26 -30.32 0.11 5.94
C ARG A 26 -31.75 0.02 6.49
N LEU A 27 -31.98 0.56 7.67
CA LEU A 27 -33.32 0.59 8.28
C LEU A 27 -34.30 1.43 7.47
N LEU A 28 -33.88 2.61 7.00
CA LEU A 28 -34.71 3.48 6.16
C LEU A 28 -35.06 2.80 4.82
N THR A 29 -34.10 2.16 4.17
CA THR A 29 -34.32 1.40 2.92
C THR A 29 -35.33 0.27 3.11
N GLU A 30 -35.21 -0.51 4.18
CA GLU A 30 -36.17 -1.57 4.51
C GLU A 30 -37.57 -1.00 4.83
N LEU A 31 -37.63 0.09 5.60
CA LEU A 31 -38.90 0.72 6.00
C LEU A 31 -39.61 1.43 4.82
N LEU A 32 -38.86 2.01 3.91
CA LEU A 32 -39.39 2.71 2.72
C LEU A 32 -39.73 1.75 1.59
N GLY A 33 -39.34 0.47 1.69
CA GLY A 33 -39.56 -0.53 0.64
C GLY A 33 -38.80 -0.22 -0.65
N GLU A 34 -37.74 0.62 -0.59
CA GLU A 34 -36.91 0.91 -1.73
C GLU A 34 -36.18 -0.38 -2.14
N LYS A 35 -36.37 -0.83 -3.37
CA LYS A 35 -35.60 -1.94 -3.92
C LYS A 35 -34.14 -1.53 -4.02
N ARG A 36 -33.29 -2.09 -3.16
CA ARG A 36 -31.85 -2.04 -3.40
C ARG A 36 -31.57 -2.67 -4.77
N GLU A 37 -30.81 -2.00 -5.60
CA GLU A 37 -30.19 -2.68 -6.73
C GLU A 37 -29.33 -3.81 -6.14
N ASP A 38 -29.63 -5.02 -6.55
CA ASP A 38 -28.92 -6.21 -6.05
C ASP A 38 -27.55 -6.28 -6.73
N LEU A 39 -26.57 -5.67 -6.06
CA LEU A 39 -25.19 -5.61 -6.55
C LEU A 39 -24.52 -6.99 -6.64
N ALA A 40 -25.14 -8.02 -6.03
CA ALA A 40 -24.70 -9.40 -6.14
C ALA A 40 -25.17 -10.09 -7.43
N HIS A 41 -26.25 -9.59 -8.06
CA HIS A 41 -26.85 -10.22 -9.24
C HIS A 41 -27.00 -9.26 -10.43
N LEU A 42 -25.92 -8.56 -10.75
CA LEU A 42 -25.88 -7.67 -11.92
C LEU A 42 -26.08 -8.45 -13.22
N GLN A 43 -27.04 -8.02 -14.04
CA GLN A 43 -27.36 -8.70 -15.31
C GLN A 43 -26.38 -8.37 -16.45
N ARG A 44 -25.69 -7.23 -16.38
CA ARG A 44 -24.75 -6.73 -17.39
C ARG A 44 -23.55 -6.04 -16.73
N PRO A 45 -22.43 -5.91 -17.45
CA PRO A 45 -21.31 -5.10 -16.97
C PRO A 45 -21.71 -3.63 -16.79
N VAL A 46 -21.34 -3.04 -15.64
CA VAL A 46 -21.71 -1.66 -15.27
C VAL A 46 -20.52 -0.89 -14.71
N ALA A 47 -20.56 0.42 -14.81
CA ALA A 47 -19.80 1.31 -13.94
C ALA A 47 -20.64 1.57 -12.68
N LEU A 48 -20.04 1.40 -11.50
CA LEU A 48 -20.70 1.65 -10.22
C LEU A 48 -20.42 3.09 -9.78
N ILE A 49 -21.50 3.86 -9.62
CA ILE A 49 -21.44 5.24 -9.19
C ILE A 49 -22.19 5.35 -7.86
N SER A 50 -21.56 5.90 -6.84
CA SER A 50 -22.14 6.00 -5.51
C SER A 50 -21.57 7.20 -4.76
N HIS A 51 -22.32 7.72 -3.78
CA HIS A 51 -21.81 8.71 -2.86
C HIS A 51 -20.66 8.12 -2.01
N ASP A 52 -20.86 6.93 -1.45
CA ASP A 52 -19.86 6.17 -0.70
C ASP A 52 -20.13 4.67 -0.91
N LEU A 53 -19.10 3.86 -0.77
CA LEU A 53 -19.20 2.41 -0.91
C LEU A 53 -18.57 1.74 0.31
N GLY A 54 -19.45 1.32 1.23
CA GLY A 54 -19.02 0.68 2.47
C GLY A 54 -18.48 -0.75 2.29
N PRO A 55 -17.75 -1.28 3.28
CA PRO A 55 -17.17 -2.62 3.23
C PRO A 55 -18.18 -3.74 3.00
N SER A 56 -19.37 -3.63 3.60
CA SER A 56 -20.45 -4.62 3.43
C SER A 56 -21.00 -4.67 2.00
N GLN A 57 -21.05 -3.52 1.33
CA GLN A 57 -21.48 -3.41 -0.05
C GLN A 57 -20.43 -3.98 -1.00
N THR A 58 -19.15 -3.67 -0.76
CA THR A 58 -18.04 -4.19 -1.57
C THR A 58 -17.87 -5.70 -1.46
N ALA A 59 -18.18 -6.28 -0.29
CA ALA A 59 -18.13 -7.73 -0.07
C ALA A 59 -19.19 -8.50 -0.88
N SER A 60 -20.33 -7.86 -1.20
CA SER A 60 -21.45 -8.46 -1.94
C SER A 60 -21.40 -8.22 -3.46
N LEU A 61 -20.41 -7.49 -3.97
CA LEU A 61 -20.31 -7.15 -5.39
C LEU A 61 -20.03 -8.38 -6.29
N ASP A 62 -20.75 -8.50 -7.37
CA ASP A 62 -20.33 -9.34 -8.50
C ASP A 62 -19.17 -8.66 -9.26
N ARG A 63 -17.96 -8.96 -8.82
CA ARG A 63 -16.72 -8.37 -9.32
C ARG A 63 -16.52 -8.56 -10.82
N SER A 64 -17.07 -9.63 -11.39
CA SER A 64 -16.97 -9.91 -12.83
C SER A 64 -17.77 -8.93 -13.70
N LYS A 65 -18.73 -8.24 -13.10
CA LYS A 65 -19.63 -7.30 -13.75
C LYS A 65 -19.30 -5.83 -13.53
N ILE A 66 -18.41 -5.53 -12.59
CA ILE A 66 -17.97 -4.15 -12.36
C ILE A 66 -16.86 -3.80 -13.35
N ARG A 67 -17.02 -2.67 -14.05
CA ARG A 67 -16.08 -2.17 -15.05
C ARG A 67 -15.30 -0.94 -14.58
N ALA A 68 -15.87 -0.16 -13.69
CA ALA A 68 -15.25 1.03 -13.12
C ALA A 68 -15.99 1.48 -11.87
N PHE A 69 -15.33 2.32 -11.05
CA PHE A 69 -15.93 3.03 -9.92
C PHE A 69 -15.85 4.55 -10.11
N ALA A 70 -16.91 5.27 -9.70
CA ALA A 70 -16.89 6.72 -9.54
C ALA A 70 -17.60 7.07 -8.23
N ILE A 71 -16.87 7.67 -7.27
CA ILE A 71 -17.33 7.84 -5.88
C ILE A 71 -17.18 9.30 -5.45
N ASP A 72 -18.22 9.85 -4.82
CA ASP A 72 -18.21 11.25 -4.37
C ASP A 72 -17.21 11.50 -3.26
N VAL A 73 -17.17 10.61 -2.26
CA VAL A 73 -16.29 10.74 -1.10
C VAL A 73 -15.08 9.81 -1.20
N GLY A 74 -14.08 10.09 -0.36
CA GLY A 74 -12.90 9.25 -0.26
C GLY A 74 -11.70 9.80 -1.01
N GLY A 75 -10.54 9.25 -0.66
CA GLY A 75 -9.25 9.55 -1.27
C GLY A 75 -8.61 8.29 -1.86
N ARG A 76 -7.37 8.41 -2.31
CA ARG A 76 -6.58 7.30 -2.90
C ARG A 76 -6.43 6.09 -1.96
N THR A 77 -6.57 6.28 -0.66
CA THR A 77 -6.51 5.25 0.38
C THR A 77 -7.88 4.77 0.85
N SER A 78 -8.97 5.19 0.20
CA SER A 78 -10.31 4.71 0.53
C SER A 78 -10.48 3.24 0.20
N HIS A 79 -11.39 2.56 0.90
CA HIS A 79 -11.66 1.14 0.68
C HIS A 79 -12.04 0.82 -0.78
N THR A 80 -12.79 1.72 -1.42
CA THR A 80 -13.17 1.58 -2.83
C THR A 80 -11.99 1.74 -3.79
N ALA A 81 -11.08 2.68 -3.51
CA ALA A 81 -9.88 2.86 -4.33
C ALA A 81 -8.96 1.63 -4.24
N ILE A 82 -8.81 1.08 -3.05
CA ILE A 82 -8.06 -0.17 -2.80
C ILE A 82 -8.69 -1.34 -3.55
N LEU A 83 -10.01 -1.49 -3.47
CA LEU A 83 -10.72 -2.55 -4.19
C LEU A 83 -10.57 -2.40 -5.71
N ALA A 84 -10.69 -1.20 -6.25
CA ALA A 84 -10.50 -0.94 -7.67
C ALA A 84 -9.09 -1.32 -8.13
N HIS A 85 -8.09 -0.99 -7.33
CA HIS A 85 -6.71 -1.35 -7.60
C HIS A 85 -6.51 -2.87 -7.60
N ALA A 86 -7.05 -3.58 -6.59
CA ALA A 86 -7.00 -5.03 -6.51
C ALA A 86 -7.78 -5.75 -7.64
N LEU A 87 -8.76 -5.08 -8.23
CA LEU A 87 -9.54 -5.58 -9.39
C LEU A 87 -8.96 -5.12 -10.74
N GLU A 88 -7.93 -4.28 -10.73
CA GLU A 88 -7.32 -3.69 -11.94
C GLU A 88 -8.35 -2.98 -12.84
N ILE A 89 -9.30 -2.25 -12.22
CA ILE A 89 -10.33 -1.51 -12.94
C ILE A 89 -10.24 0.00 -12.67
N PRO A 90 -10.63 0.85 -13.64
CA PRO A 90 -10.61 2.29 -13.45
C PRO A 90 -11.44 2.73 -12.25
N ALA A 91 -10.90 3.65 -11.43
CA ALA A 91 -11.64 4.30 -10.36
C ALA A 91 -11.30 5.78 -10.25
N VAL A 92 -12.31 6.59 -9.97
CA VAL A 92 -12.17 7.99 -9.62
C VAL A 92 -12.93 8.23 -8.33
N VAL A 93 -12.26 8.81 -7.33
CA VAL A 93 -12.82 9.11 -6.01
C VAL A 93 -12.66 10.60 -5.68
N GLY A 94 -13.46 11.10 -4.73
CA GLY A 94 -13.44 12.52 -4.37
C GLY A 94 -14.16 13.43 -5.39
N LEU A 95 -15.22 12.92 -6.04
CA LEU A 95 -15.98 13.63 -7.07
C LEU A 95 -17.06 14.55 -6.52
N GLU A 96 -17.27 14.54 -5.20
CA GLU A 96 -18.21 15.38 -4.44
C GLU A 96 -19.70 15.16 -4.77
N THR A 97 -20.12 15.18 -6.03
CA THR A 97 -21.54 15.21 -6.42
C THR A 97 -21.91 14.26 -7.56
N VAL A 98 -21.00 13.44 -8.08
CA VAL A 98 -21.27 12.62 -9.26
C VAL A 98 -22.47 11.70 -9.11
N SER A 99 -22.72 11.20 -7.90
CA SER A 99 -23.87 10.33 -7.61
C SER A 99 -25.22 11.04 -7.73
N ALA A 100 -25.26 12.35 -7.57
CA ALA A 100 -26.46 13.18 -7.73
C ALA A 100 -26.70 13.58 -9.20
N ASP A 101 -25.66 13.59 -10.02
CA ASP A 101 -25.70 14.06 -11.41
C ASP A 101 -25.94 12.92 -12.40
N VAL A 102 -25.92 11.64 -11.96
CA VAL A 102 -26.05 10.45 -12.80
C VAL A 102 -27.28 9.64 -12.43
N THR A 103 -27.99 9.17 -13.44
CA THR A 103 -29.13 8.26 -13.28
C THR A 103 -28.76 6.84 -13.76
N SER A 104 -29.31 5.83 -13.10
CA SER A 104 -29.08 4.43 -13.51
C SER A 104 -29.49 4.19 -14.96
N GLY A 105 -28.54 3.72 -15.77
CA GLY A 105 -28.69 3.53 -17.20
C GLY A 105 -28.00 4.58 -18.07
N ASP A 106 -27.52 5.67 -17.50
CA ASP A 106 -26.74 6.67 -18.22
C ASP A 106 -25.42 6.09 -18.74
N THR A 107 -24.97 6.63 -19.87
CA THR A 107 -23.64 6.33 -20.39
C THR A 107 -22.62 7.26 -19.75
N VAL A 108 -21.54 6.67 -19.23
CA VAL A 108 -20.43 7.43 -18.61
C VAL A 108 -19.09 7.00 -19.19
N VAL A 109 -18.12 7.90 -19.18
CA VAL A 109 -16.71 7.61 -19.40
C VAL A 109 -15.98 7.82 -18.08
N ILE A 110 -15.18 6.84 -17.66
CA ILE A 110 -14.36 6.91 -16.46
C ILE A 110 -12.90 6.66 -16.85
N ASP A 111 -12.05 7.67 -16.66
CA ASP A 111 -10.61 7.62 -16.91
C ASP A 111 -9.87 7.72 -15.55
N GLY A 112 -9.57 6.57 -14.96
CA GLY A 112 -8.90 6.49 -13.67
C GLY A 112 -7.48 7.04 -13.68
N ASN A 113 -6.79 7.00 -14.83
CA ASN A 113 -5.43 7.53 -14.97
C ASN A 113 -5.39 9.05 -14.89
N ARG A 114 -6.44 9.72 -15.37
CA ARG A 114 -6.56 11.17 -15.40
C ARG A 114 -7.48 11.75 -14.33
N GLY A 115 -8.19 10.89 -13.59
CA GLY A 115 -9.19 11.32 -12.61
C GLY A 115 -10.40 12.02 -13.25
N ILE A 116 -10.83 11.57 -14.44
CA ILE A 116 -11.91 12.21 -15.21
C ILE A 116 -13.13 11.29 -15.26
N VAL A 117 -14.29 11.88 -14.97
CA VAL A 117 -15.62 11.28 -15.23
C VAL A 117 -16.39 12.19 -16.17
N ILE A 118 -16.94 11.65 -17.26
CA ILE A 118 -17.78 12.37 -18.23
C ILE A 118 -19.15 11.72 -18.23
N ILE A 119 -20.17 12.50 -17.85
CA ILE A 119 -21.56 12.08 -17.81
C ILE A 119 -22.21 12.40 -19.15
N SER A 120 -22.99 11.47 -19.68
CA SER A 120 -23.73 11.63 -20.95
C SER A 120 -22.83 12.15 -22.09
N PRO A 121 -21.66 11.49 -22.35
CA PRO A 121 -20.74 11.94 -23.39
C PRO A 121 -21.38 11.90 -24.78
N ASP A 122 -21.01 12.85 -25.63
CA ASP A 122 -21.41 12.82 -27.05
C ASP A 122 -20.73 11.65 -27.80
N GLU A 123 -21.24 11.32 -28.98
CA GLU A 123 -20.74 10.19 -29.79
C GLU A 123 -19.23 10.35 -30.13
N ARG A 124 -18.78 11.58 -30.37
CA ARG A 124 -17.38 11.88 -30.66
C ARG A 124 -16.47 11.59 -29.46
N THR A 125 -16.92 11.98 -28.28
CA THR A 125 -16.20 11.70 -27.02
C THR A 125 -16.16 10.20 -26.74
N VAL A 126 -17.28 9.49 -26.90
CA VAL A 126 -17.33 8.03 -26.76
C VAL A 126 -16.36 7.35 -27.73
N ALA A 127 -16.38 7.75 -29.01
CA ALA A 127 -15.48 7.18 -30.01
C ALA A 127 -14.01 7.40 -29.67
N ARG A 128 -13.65 8.60 -29.19
CA ARG A 128 -12.30 8.94 -28.74
C ARG A 128 -11.84 8.05 -27.59
N TYR A 129 -12.66 7.89 -26.55
CA TYR A 129 -12.28 7.08 -25.39
C TYR A 129 -12.27 5.58 -25.68
N ARG A 130 -13.15 5.09 -26.57
CA ARG A 130 -13.07 3.70 -27.06
C ARG A 130 -11.75 3.42 -27.79
N LYS A 131 -11.27 4.37 -28.57
CA LYS A 131 -9.97 4.24 -29.24
C LYS A 131 -8.83 4.22 -28.19
N LEU A 132 -8.85 5.11 -27.21
CA LEU A 132 -7.87 5.11 -26.12
C LEU A 132 -7.88 3.81 -25.32
N GLU A 133 -9.06 3.27 -25.01
CA GLU A 133 -9.20 1.96 -24.33
C GLU A 133 -8.59 0.83 -25.18
N GLN A 134 -8.83 0.80 -26.49
CA GLN A 134 -8.24 -0.20 -27.38
C GLN A 134 -6.72 -0.10 -27.44
N GLU A 135 -6.18 1.12 -27.56
CA GLU A 135 -4.74 1.39 -27.57
C GLU A 135 -4.10 0.94 -26.25
N PHE A 136 -4.74 1.26 -25.11
CA PHE A 136 -4.27 0.85 -23.79
C PHE A 136 -4.27 -0.68 -23.64
N ARG A 137 -5.36 -1.36 -23.98
CA ARG A 137 -5.44 -2.82 -23.94
C ARG A 137 -4.43 -3.50 -24.86
N ALA A 138 -4.17 -2.92 -26.04
CA ALA A 138 -3.16 -3.43 -26.96
C ALA A 138 -1.75 -3.28 -26.37
N PHE A 139 -1.50 -2.17 -25.69
CA PHE A 139 -0.23 -1.92 -25.00
C PHE A 139 -0.04 -2.91 -23.83
N GLU A 140 -1.04 -3.08 -22.96
CA GLU A 140 -1.01 -4.06 -21.88
C GLU A 140 -0.76 -5.50 -22.40
N ALA A 141 -1.49 -5.89 -23.46
CA ALA A 141 -1.32 -7.20 -24.07
C ALA A 141 0.09 -7.39 -24.65
N ALA A 142 0.74 -6.33 -25.12
CA ALA A 142 2.13 -6.38 -25.56
C ALA A 142 3.09 -6.58 -24.38
N LEU A 143 2.90 -5.85 -23.29
CA LEU A 143 3.71 -6.00 -22.07
C LEU A 143 3.57 -7.41 -21.45
N ILE A 144 2.34 -7.95 -21.41
CA ILE A 144 2.10 -9.31 -20.89
C ILE A 144 2.84 -10.37 -21.68
N ARG A 145 3.03 -10.20 -23.00
CA ARG A 145 3.83 -11.15 -23.81
C ARG A 145 5.29 -11.20 -23.40
N ASP A 146 5.82 -10.07 -22.95
CA ASP A 146 7.23 -9.93 -22.59
C ASP A 146 7.49 -10.20 -21.09
N LYS A 147 6.45 -10.47 -20.30
CA LYS A 147 6.52 -10.66 -18.83
C LYS A 147 7.47 -11.75 -18.36
N ASP A 148 7.64 -12.80 -19.16
CA ASP A 148 8.51 -13.94 -18.83
C ASP A 148 9.95 -13.77 -19.35
N LEU A 149 10.23 -12.66 -20.05
CA LEU A 149 11.59 -12.34 -20.48
C LEU A 149 12.41 -11.85 -19.27
N PRO A 150 13.69 -12.22 -19.18
CA PRO A 150 14.55 -11.71 -18.14
C PRO A 150 14.72 -10.18 -18.30
N ALA A 151 14.52 -9.44 -17.21
CA ALA A 151 14.79 -8.01 -17.20
C ALA A 151 16.30 -7.79 -17.09
N VAL A 152 16.96 -7.55 -18.22
CA VAL A 152 18.41 -7.37 -18.31
C VAL A 152 18.71 -5.98 -18.85
N THR A 153 19.57 -5.24 -18.15
CA THR A 153 20.03 -3.93 -18.58
C THR A 153 20.96 -4.04 -19.80
N LEU A 154 21.21 -2.93 -20.49
CA LEU A 154 22.08 -2.91 -21.69
C LEU A 154 23.53 -3.34 -21.41
N ASP A 155 23.99 -3.18 -20.17
CA ASP A 155 25.31 -3.65 -19.70
C ASP A 155 25.29 -5.09 -19.15
N GLY A 156 24.16 -5.81 -19.30
CA GLY A 156 24.03 -7.24 -18.97
C GLY A 156 23.70 -7.54 -17.51
N CYS A 157 23.31 -6.56 -16.73
CA CYS A 157 22.87 -6.79 -15.34
C CYS A 157 21.42 -7.29 -15.30
N GLU A 158 21.20 -8.45 -14.70
CA GLU A 158 19.85 -8.99 -14.49
C GLU A 158 19.18 -8.34 -13.28
N ILE A 159 17.99 -7.77 -13.50
CA ILE A 159 17.18 -7.12 -12.47
C ILE A 159 15.99 -8.02 -12.13
N ARG A 160 15.82 -8.34 -10.85
CA ARG A 160 14.65 -9.08 -10.38
C ARG A 160 13.52 -8.12 -10.09
N VAL A 161 12.40 -8.26 -10.80
CA VAL A 161 11.21 -7.43 -10.62
C VAL A 161 10.31 -8.07 -9.56
N GLY A 162 10.14 -7.37 -8.42
CA GLY A 162 9.22 -7.75 -7.35
C GLY A 162 8.00 -6.82 -7.33
N ALA A 163 6.87 -7.32 -6.83
CA ALA A 163 5.68 -6.51 -6.66
C ALA A 163 5.66 -5.76 -5.33
N ASN A 164 5.06 -4.57 -5.32
CA ASN A 164 4.60 -3.92 -4.10
C ASN A 164 3.12 -4.25 -3.90
N ILE A 165 2.75 -4.73 -2.72
CA ILE A 165 1.36 -5.07 -2.38
C ILE A 165 0.96 -4.47 -1.03
N GLU A 166 -0.33 -4.24 -0.88
CA GLU A 166 -0.98 -3.87 0.38
C GLU A 166 -1.87 -4.99 0.91
N PHE A 167 -2.39 -5.86 0.01
CA PHE A 167 -3.25 -6.97 0.38
C PHE A 167 -2.75 -8.29 -0.20
N PRO A 168 -2.92 -9.43 0.49
CA PRO A 168 -2.56 -10.74 -0.05
C PRO A 168 -3.24 -11.08 -1.38
N GLU A 169 -4.44 -10.56 -1.61
CA GLU A 169 -5.23 -10.78 -2.81
C GLU A 169 -4.56 -10.27 -4.09
N GLU A 170 -3.67 -9.27 -3.97
CA GLU A 170 -2.93 -8.68 -5.09
C GLU A 170 -1.82 -9.60 -5.61
N VAL A 171 -1.41 -10.60 -4.82
CA VAL A 171 -0.34 -11.54 -5.22
C VAL A 171 -0.66 -12.24 -6.54
N ALA A 172 -1.89 -12.67 -6.75
CA ALA A 172 -2.27 -13.39 -7.98
C ALA A 172 -2.10 -12.51 -9.22
N GLY A 173 -2.53 -11.24 -9.16
CA GLY A 173 -2.32 -10.25 -10.23
C GLY A 173 -0.83 -9.97 -10.45
N ALA A 174 -0.08 -9.75 -9.38
CA ALA A 174 1.36 -9.51 -9.46
C ALA A 174 2.11 -10.66 -10.18
N LEU A 175 1.80 -11.91 -9.84
CA LEU A 175 2.39 -13.08 -10.48
C LEU A 175 1.94 -13.23 -11.94
N ALA A 176 0.68 -12.88 -12.25
CA ALA A 176 0.18 -12.87 -13.63
C ALA A 176 0.94 -11.86 -14.51
N HIS A 177 1.46 -10.79 -13.92
CA HIS A 177 2.30 -9.77 -14.58
C HIS A 177 3.81 -10.06 -14.53
N GLY A 178 4.22 -11.26 -14.08
CA GLY A 178 5.62 -11.70 -14.14
C GLY A 178 6.46 -11.33 -12.92
N ALA A 179 5.86 -10.94 -11.78
CA ALA A 179 6.62 -10.67 -10.57
C ALA A 179 7.35 -11.91 -10.05
N ALA A 180 8.64 -11.77 -9.71
CA ALA A 180 9.45 -12.84 -9.12
C ALA A 180 9.09 -13.15 -7.66
N GLY A 181 8.23 -12.35 -7.06
CA GLY A 181 7.77 -12.43 -5.69
C GLY A 181 7.28 -11.06 -5.21
N VAL A 182 7.07 -10.93 -3.92
CA VAL A 182 6.71 -9.65 -3.27
C VAL A 182 7.96 -8.97 -2.76
N GLY A 183 8.32 -7.85 -3.38
CA GLY A 183 9.45 -7.00 -3.01
C GLY A 183 9.15 -6.04 -1.85
N LEU A 184 7.85 -5.73 -1.65
CA LEU A 184 7.37 -4.92 -0.54
C LEU A 184 5.92 -5.29 -0.20
N PHE A 185 5.70 -5.84 0.98
CA PHE A 185 4.37 -5.97 1.56
C PHE A 185 4.17 -4.89 2.62
N ARG A 186 3.31 -3.93 2.33
CA ARG A 186 2.90 -2.88 3.25
C ARG A 186 1.85 -3.42 4.20
N THR A 187 2.05 -3.28 5.51
CA THR A 187 1.20 -3.89 6.54
C THR A 187 0.26 -2.92 7.23
N GLU A 188 0.26 -1.67 6.80
CA GLU A 188 -0.45 -0.55 7.42
C GLU A 188 -1.96 -0.77 7.49
N PHE A 189 -2.54 -1.43 6.47
CA PHE A 189 -3.98 -1.71 6.42
C PHE A 189 -4.49 -2.51 7.63
N LEU A 190 -3.65 -3.36 8.23
CA LEU A 190 -4.01 -4.14 9.42
C LEU A 190 -4.31 -3.25 10.62
N TYR A 191 -3.63 -2.11 10.71
CA TYR A 191 -3.77 -1.15 11.80
C TYR A 191 -4.91 -0.17 11.57
N LEU A 192 -5.25 0.11 10.31
CA LEU A 192 -6.28 1.06 9.93
C LEU A 192 -7.69 0.45 9.88
N LYS A 193 -7.80 -0.87 9.76
CA LYS A 193 -9.07 -1.57 9.51
C LYS A 193 -10.04 -1.55 10.69
N SER A 194 -9.56 -1.64 11.92
CA SER A 194 -10.41 -1.92 13.10
C SER A 194 -10.32 -0.90 14.22
N GLY A 195 -9.40 0.07 14.13
CA GLY A 195 -9.09 0.99 15.24
C GLY A 195 -8.54 0.28 16.49
N VAL A 196 -8.23 -1.03 16.36
CA VAL A 196 -7.65 -1.88 17.41
C VAL A 196 -6.33 -2.44 16.89
N MET A 197 -5.32 -2.53 17.76
CA MET A 197 -4.04 -3.12 17.38
C MET A 197 -4.22 -4.57 16.96
N PRO A 198 -3.67 -4.98 15.81
CA PRO A 198 -3.78 -6.34 15.35
C PRO A 198 -2.98 -7.29 16.26
N SER A 199 -3.56 -8.45 16.53
CA SER A 199 -2.92 -9.52 17.28
C SER A 199 -1.85 -10.24 16.47
N GLU A 200 -1.00 -11.04 17.15
CA GLU A 200 0.02 -11.87 16.49
C GLU A 200 -0.62 -12.84 15.47
N ASP A 201 -1.75 -13.45 15.81
CA ASP A 201 -2.42 -14.42 14.94
C ASP A 201 -3.08 -13.75 13.72
N GLU A 202 -3.61 -12.55 13.86
CA GLU A 202 -4.13 -11.78 12.71
C GLU A 202 -3.01 -11.42 11.73
N HIS A 203 -1.87 -10.97 12.22
CA HIS A 203 -0.67 -10.75 11.39
C HIS A 203 -0.22 -12.04 10.70
N LEU A 204 -0.09 -13.14 11.45
CA LEU A 204 0.36 -14.42 10.93
C LEU A 204 -0.58 -14.96 9.84
N GLU A 205 -1.90 -14.83 10.03
CA GLU A 205 -2.88 -15.28 9.05
C GLU A 205 -2.74 -14.55 7.70
N VAL A 206 -2.53 -13.24 7.76
CA VAL A 206 -2.30 -12.42 6.55
C VAL A 206 -1.02 -12.83 5.84
N TYR A 207 0.08 -13.02 6.58
CA TYR A 207 1.36 -13.43 5.98
C TYR A 207 1.28 -14.85 5.42
N ARG A 208 0.62 -15.77 6.13
CA ARG A 208 0.37 -17.15 5.68
C ARG A 208 -0.39 -17.18 4.35
N ARG A 209 -1.44 -16.38 4.23
CA ARG A 209 -2.22 -16.26 3.00
C ARG A 209 -1.38 -15.74 1.84
N GLY A 210 -0.56 -14.71 2.07
CA GLY A 210 0.38 -14.21 1.06
C GLY A 210 1.38 -15.28 0.62
N LEU A 211 1.98 -16.01 1.56
CA LEU A 211 2.92 -17.08 1.27
C LEU A 211 2.30 -18.25 0.50
N GLN A 212 1.07 -18.63 0.81
CA GLN A 212 0.34 -19.66 0.06
C GLN A 212 0.14 -19.28 -1.40
N LEU A 213 -0.23 -18.01 -1.66
CA LEU A 213 -0.42 -17.50 -3.02
C LEU A 213 0.90 -17.35 -3.78
N LEU A 214 2.02 -17.11 -3.09
CA LEU A 214 3.34 -16.95 -3.68
C LEU A 214 4.00 -18.26 -4.13
N ASP A 215 3.52 -19.39 -3.65
CA ASP A 215 4.01 -20.72 -4.07
C ASP A 215 5.55 -20.83 -4.03
N GLY A 216 6.13 -20.58 -2.87
CA GLY A 216 7.58 -20.67 -2.63
C GLY A 216 8.42 -19.47 -3.11
N ARG A 217 7.81 -18.43 -3.69
CA ARG A 217 8.49 -17.17 -3.99
C ARG A 217 8.64 -16.30 -2.73
N PRO A 218 9.58 -15.34 -2.72
CA PRO A 218 9.87 -14.52 -1.54
C PRO A 218 8.75 -13.52 -1.24
N LEU A 219 8.54 -13.30 0.07
CA LEU A 219 7.69 -12.27 0.66
C LEU A 219 8.55 -11.34 1.52
N VAL A 220 8.74 -10.08 1.10
CA VAL A 220 9.39 -9.05 1.90
C VAL A 220 8.32 -8.34 2.73
N VAL A 221 8.33 -8.52 4.04
CA VAL A 221 7.37 -7.91 4.97
C VAL A 221 7.99 -6.68 5.60
N ARG A 222 7.41 -5.50 5.33
CA ARG A 222 7.80 -4.26 6.00
C ARG A 222 7.09 -4.17 7.35
N THR A 223 7.84 -3.86 8.41
CA THR A 223 7.21 -3.51 9.68
C THR A 223 6.46 -2.18 9.55
N LEU A 224 5.58 -1.94 10.52
CA LEU A 224 4.68 -0.79 10.55
C LEU A 224 5.37 0.53 10.18
N ASP A 225 4.79 1.26 9.22
CA ASP A 225 5.23 2.59 8.79
C ASP A 225 4.09 3.62 8.86
N LEU A 226 3.53 3.80 10.04
CA LEU A 226 2.52 4.83 10.33
C LEU A 226 2.99 5.77 11.42
N GLY A 227 2.44 6.99 11.41
CA GLY A 227 2.59 7.95 12.49
C GLY A 227 1.71 7.61 13.70
N ALA A 228 2.11 8.09 14.86
CA ALA A 228 1.36 7.91 16.10
C ALA A 228 -0.04 8.54 16.04
N ASP A 229 -0.20 9.62 15.31
CA ASP A 229 -1.46 10.32 15.04
C ASP A 229 -2.51 9.43 14.36
N LYS A 230 -2.08 8.46 13.55
CA LYS A 230 -2.96 7.51 12.83
C LYS A 230 -3.31 6.29 13.66
N ILE A 231 -2.43 5.88 14.57
CA ILE A 231 -2.56 4.62 15.33
C ILE A 231 -3.24 4.88 16.69
N TYR A 232 -2.94 6.01 17.31
CA TYR A 232 -3.44 6.38 18.64
C TYR A 232 -4.18 7.72 18.61
N PRO A 233 -5.29 7.83 17.87
CA PRO A 233 -6.01 9.10 17.75
C PRO A 233 -6.58 9.63 19.07
N SER A 234 -6.82 8.74 20.04
CA SER A 234 -7.29 9.11 21.39
C SER A 234 -6.20 9.65 22.33
N GLU A 235 -4.93 9.43 22.00
CA GLU A 235 -3.82 10.00 22.72
C GLU A 235 -3.41 11.28 21.98
N SER A 236 -3.40 12.47 22.63
CA SER A 236 -3.06 13.76 22.03
C SER A 236 -1.64 13.80 21.45
N TYR A 237 -1.38 13.01 20.41
CA TYR A 237 -0.18 13.10 19.58
C TYR A 237 -0.39 14.13 18.48
N TYR A 238 -0.60 15.39 18.89
CA TYR A 238 -0.59 16.46 17.90
C TYR A 238 0.86 16.77 17.51
N GLU A 239 1.18 16.53 16.26
CA GLU A 239 2.51 16.83 15.70
C GLU A 239 2.36 17.88 14.59
N HIS A 240 3.14 18.96 14.67
CA HIS A 240 3.17 20.00 13.62
C HIS A 240 3.68 19.45 12.28
N ASN A 241 4.57 18.46 12.31
CA ASN A 241 5.18 17.84 11.15
C ASN A 241 5.17 16.31 11.28
N PRO A 242 4.05 15.62 11.05
CA PRO A 242 3.91 14.17 11.26
C PRO A 242 4.95 13.33 10.49
N PHE A 243 5.34 13.76 9.29
CA PHE A 243 6.39 13.09 8.51
C PHE A 243 7.77 13.13 9.16
N LEU A 244 8.06 14.13 10.00
CA LEU A 244 9.32 14.27 10.75
C LEU A 244 9.19 13.81 12.21
N GLY A 245 8.00 13.38 12.62
CA GLY A 245 7.65 13.09 14.00
C GLY A 245 7.79 11.62 14.40
N LEU A 246 6.88 11.21 15.28
CA LEU A 246 6.83 9.88 15.89
C LEU A 246 6.14 8.89 14.95
N ARG A 247 6.89 8.32 14.02
CA ARG A 247 6.40 7.32 13.06
C ARG A 247 7.38 6.14 12.93
N SER A 248 6.89 5.03 12.41
CA SER A 248 7.68 3.88 11.99
C SER A 248 8.58 3.34 13.12
N ILE A 249 9.88 3.15 12.88
CA ILE A 249 10.82 2.62 13.87
C ILE A 249 10.87 3.47 15.14
N ARG A 250 10.72 4.80 15.05
CA ARG A 250 10.70 5.70 16.20
C ARG A 250 9.51 5.43 17.11
N LEU A 251 8.33 5.20 16.50
CA LEU A 251 7.14 4.79 17.24
C LEU A 251 7.32 3.40 17.85
N SER A 252 7.91 2.47 17.11
CA SER A 252 8.23 1.12 17.57
C SER A 252 9.17 1.12 18.78
N MET A 253 10.17 2.02 18.79
CA MET A 253 11.06 2.19 19.94
C MET A 253 10.34 2.76 21.18
N LYS A 254 9.36 3.66 20.97
CA LYS A 254 8.57 4.24 22.06
C LYS A 254 7.47 3.31 22.57
N ARG A 255 6.92 2.45 21.70
CA ARG A 255 5.87 1.48 21.98
C ARG A 255 6.27 0.10 21.46
N PRO A 256 7.24 -0.58 22.13
CA PRO A 256 7.82 -1.82 21.63
C PRO A 256 6.86 -3.00 21.62
N GLU A 257 5.72 -2.93 22.30
CA GLU A 257 4.75 -4.02 22.43
C GLU A 257 4.20 -4.43 21.06
N ASN A 258 3.76 -3.45 20.26
CA ASN A 258 3.19 -3.72 18.94
C ASN A 258 4.26 -4.21 17.95
N PHE A 259 5.45 -3.66 18.05
CA PHE A 259 6.58 -4.10 17.25
C PHE A 259 6.95 -5.56 17.56
N ARG A 260 6.93 -5.95 18.84
CA ARG A 260 7.16 -7.34 19.28
C ARG A 260 6.11 -8.29 18.71
N ILE A 261 4.83 -7.92 18.77
CA ILE A 261 3.71 -8.70 18.20
C ILE A 261 3.94 -8.93 16.71
N GLN A 262 4.24 -7.87 15.97
CA GLN A 262 4.47 -7.97 14.53
C GLN A 262 5.72 -8.82 14.20
N LEU A 263 6.83 -8.63 14.89
CA LEU A 263 8.05 -9.42 14.69
C LEU A 263 7.86 -10.90 15.01
N ARG A 264 7.10 -11.24 16.07
CA ARG A 264 6.75 -12.63 16.38
C ARG A 264 5.97 -13.27 15.24
N ALA A 265 4.97 -12.57 14.70
CA ALA A 265 4.20 -13.05 13.56
C ALA A 265 5.05 -13.25 12.31
N ILE A 266 5.98 -12.32 12.01
CA ILE A 266 6.91 -12.41 10.88
C ILE A 266 7.84 -13.63 11.04
N LEU A 267 8.41 -13.83 12.24
CA LEU A 267 9.25 -14.99 12.53
C LEU A 267 8.46 -16.30 12.38
N ARG A 268 7.25 -16.40 12.96
CA ARG A 268 6.40 -17.59 12.78
C ARG A 268 6.05 -17.85 11.32
N ALA A 269 5.79 -16.79 10.55
CA ALA A 269 5.53 -16.90 9.12
C ALA A 269 6.76 -17.42 8.34
N SER A 270 7.99 -17.13 8.78
CA SER A 270 9.21 -17.60 8.13
C SER A 270 9.40 -19.13 8.17
N ALA A 271 8.73 -19.82 9.11
CA ALA A 271 8.65 -21.28 9.09
C ALA A 271 7.77 -21.83 7.94
N LEU A 272 6.91 -20.99 7.37
CA LEU A 272 5.93 -21.39 6.36
C LEU A 272 6.39 -21.10 4.92
N GLY A 273 7.44 -20.29 4.74
CA GLY A 273 7.95 -19.93 3.43
C GLY A 273 9.07 -18.90 3.47
N LYS A 274 9.47 -18.41 2.30
CA LYS A 274 10.60 -17.46 2.14
C LYS A 274 10.21 -16.06 2.57
N VAL A 275 10.29 -15.75 3.85
CA VAL A 275 10.05 -14.41 4.40
C VAL A 275 11.35 -13.64 4.54
N ARG A 276 11.30 -12.33 4.28
CA ARG A 276 12.36 -11.38 4.57
C ARG A 276 11.79 -10.23 5.40
N LEU A 277 12.49 -9.81 6.42
CA LEU A 277 12.10 -8.68 7.27
C LEU A 277 12.66 -7.38 6.69
N LEU A 278 11.84 -6.34 6.56
CA LEU A 278 12.23 -5.00 6.12
C LEU A 278 11.88 -3.96 7.19
N LEU A 279 12.88 -3.23 7.67
CA LEU A 279 12.74 -2.20 8.69
C LEU A 279 12.70 -0.81 8.03
N PRO A 280 11.56 -0.07 8.09
CA PRO A 280 11.44 1.27 7.52
C PRO A 280 12.06 2.34 8.41
N MET A 281 12.31 3.53 7.84
CA MET A 281 12.71 4.77 8.52
C MET A 281 13.98 4.67 9.37
N ILE A 282 14.84 3.70 9.10
CA ILE A 282 16.14 3.60 9.78
C ILE A 282 16.98 4.84 9.42
N SER A 283 17.46 5.54 10.43
CA SER A 283 18.26 6.76 10.28
C SER A 283 19.70 6.63 10.82
N CYS A 284 19.96 5.62 11.65
CA CYS A 284 21.27 5.36 12.26
C CYS A 284 21.45 3.88 12.64
N LEU A 285 22.68 3.50 13.02
CA LEU A 285 23.04 2.14 13.45
C LEU A 285 22.34 1.72 14.74
N GLU A 286 22.13 2.64 15.65
CA GLU A 286 21.53 2.38 16.96
C GLU A 286 20.10 1.88 16.82
N GLU A 287 19.32 2.43 15.87
CA GLU A 287 17.95 1.98 15.57
C GLU A 287 17.94 0.55 15.02
N LEU A 288 18.86 0.25 14.08
CA LEU A 288 19.00 -1.10 13.52
C LEU A 288 19.40 -2.11 14.60
N ARG A 289 20.37 -1.77 15.43
CA ARG A 289 20.84 -2.64 16.52
C ARG A 289 19.78 -2.88 17.57
N TRP A 290 18.99 -1.85 17.90
CA TRP A 290 17.85 -1.99 18.79
C TRP A 290 16.83 -2.98 18.22
N ALA A 291 16.44 -2.84 16.95
CA ALA A 291 15.49 -3.75 16.31
C ALA A 291 16.00 -5.19 16.27
N LYS A 292 17.29 -5.41 15.95
CA LYS A 292 17.94 -6.72 16.00
C LYS A 292 17.97 -7.30 17.40
N GLY A 293 18.20 -6.48 18.42
CA GLY A 293 18.15 -6.91 19.83
C GLY A 293 16.76 -7.46 20.21
N ILE A 294 15.69 -6.74 19.84
CA ILE A 294 14.31 -7.22 20.06
C ILE A 294 14.05 -8.53 19.29
N LEU A 295 14.54 -8.63 18.06
CA LEU A 295 14.36 -9.84 17.24
C LEU A 295 15.03 -11.07 17.90
N GLU A 296 16.25 -10.93 18.43
CA GLU A 296 16.96 -12.03 19.11
C GLU A 296 16.27 -12.44 20.43
N GLU A 297 15.71 -11.49 21.17
CA GLU A 297 14.87 -11.80 22.33
C GLU A 297 13.66 -12.64 21.93
N ILE A 298 12.99 -12.27 20.82
CA ILE A 298 11.81 -12.99 20.31
C ILE A 298 12.19 -14.37 19.80
N LYS A 299 13.31 -14.53 19.07
CA LYS A 299 13.83 -15.85 18.67
C LYS A 299 14.04 -16.77 19.86
N SER A 300 14.60 -16.23 20.95
CA SER A 300 14.80 -16.96 22.20
C SER A 300 13.48 -17.41 22.85
N GLN A 301 12.47 -16.53 22.84
CA GLN A 301 11.12 -16.85 23.34
C GLN A 301 10.45 -17.95 22.50
N LEU A 302 10.43 -17.80 21.15
CA LEU A 302 9.85 -18.79 20.26
C LEU A 302 10.53 -20.16 20.37
N THR A 303 11.86 -20.17 20.57
CA THR A 303 12.61 -21.41 20.83
C THR A 303 12.15 -22.08 22.12
N ALA A 304 12.00 -21.32 23.21
CA ALA A 304 11.50 -21.84 24.50
C ALA A 304 10.06 -22.38 24.39
N GLU A 305 9.24 -21.73 23.57
CA GLU A 305 7.84 -22.13 23.28
C GLU A 305 7.75 -23.28 22.24
N ARG A 306 8.86 -23.71 21.67
CA ARG A 306 8.95 -24.73 20.58
C ARG A 306 8.15 -24.33 19.32
N GLN A 307 8.06 -23.05 19.05
CA GLN A 307 7.49 -22.51 17.82
C GLN A 307 8.54 -22.49 16.70
N GLY A 308 8.13 -22.92 15.50
CA GLY A 308 9.02 -22.93 14.33
C GLY A 308 9.21 -21.53 13.79
N PHE A 309 10.46 -21.21 13.38
CA PHE A 309 10.82 -20.02 12.62
C PHE A 309 12.13 -20.26 11.86
N ASP A 310 12.47 -19.39 10.91
CA ASP A 310 13.77 -19.38 10.24
C ASP A 310 14.77 -18.59 11.10
N PRO A 311 15.79 -19.23 11.70
CA PRO A 311 16.80 -18.54 12.50
C PRO A 311 17.64 -17.55 11.69
N GLU A 312 17.78 -17.80 10.38
CA GLU A 312 18.58 -16.99 9.44
C GLU A 312 17.69 -16.08 8.58
N ILE A 313 16.50 -15.70 9.07
CA ILE A 313 15.61 -14.77 8.34
C ILE A 313 16.38 -13.53 7.91
N PRO A 314 16.40 -13.18 6.60
CA PRO A 314 17.13 -12.01 6.14
C PRO A 314 16.52 -10.71 6.68
N ILE A 315 17.36 -9.84 7.21
CA ILE A 315 16.98 -8.53 7.78
C ILE A 315 17.48 -7.43 6.86
N GLY A 316 16.56 -6.73 6.21
CA GLY A 316 16.85 -5.56 5.38
C GLY A 316 16.42 -4.27 6.05
N ILE A 317 16.96 -3.18 5.58
CA ILE A 317 16.56 -1.84 6.00
C ILE A 317 16.09 -1.03 4.78
N MET A 318 15.10 -0.18 5.00
CA MET A 318 14.68 0.78 3.99
C MET A 318 15.57 2.02 4.09
N ILE A 319 16.30 2.29 3.01
CA ILE A 319 17.10 3.52 2.89
C ILE A 319 16.20 4.60 2.30
N GLU A 320 15.60 5.39 3.16
CA GLU A 320 14.65 6.44 2.79
C GLU A 320 14.86 7.75 3.57
N VAL A 321 15.83 7.75 4.49
CA VAL A 321 16.27 8.93 5.21
C VAL A 321 17.67 9.31 4.72
N PRO A 322 17.95 10.58 4.38
CA PRO A 322 19.26 11.00 3.88
C PRO A 322 20.43 10.64 4.81
N SER A 323 20.21 10.65 6.14
CA SER A 323 21.24 10.23 7.10
C SER A 323 21.62 8.76 6.95
N ALA A 324 20.65 7.86 6.65
CA ALA A 324 20.94 6.46 6.37
C ALA A 324 21.67 6.30 5.03
N ALA A 325 21.27 7.04 4.00
CA ALA A 325 21.95 7.05 2.71
C ALA A 325 23.44 7.44 2.82
N LEU A 326 23.73 8.48 3.62
CA LEU A 326 25.11 8.92 3.89
C LEU A 326 25.93 7.90 4.72
N GLN A 327 25.27 7.09 5.56
CA GLN A 327 25.88 6.06 6.38
C GLN A 327 25.77 4.65 5.78
N ALA A 328 25.35 4.52 4.51
CA ALA A 328 25.05 3.24 3.88
C ALA A 328 26.20 2.22 4.03
N ARG A 329 27.47 2.63 3.92
CA ARG A 329 28.62 1.72 4.11
C ARG A 329 28.72 1.12 5.52
N ALA A 330 28.28 1.87 6.53
CA ALA A 330 28.28 1.35 7.91
C ALA A 330 27.09 0.42 8.13
N LEU A 331 25.91 0.81 7.65
CA LEU A 331 24.67 0.05 7.75
C LEU A 331 24.73 -1.28 6.96
N ALA A 332 25.38 -1.30 5.78
CA ALA A 332 25.54 -2.48 4.95
C ALA A 332 26.31 -3.64 5.65
N LYS A 333 27.10 -3.33 6.67
CA LYS A 333 27.84 -4.35 7.46
C LYS A 333 26.95 -5.06 8.48
N GLU A 334 25.77 -4.53 8.75
CA GLU A 334 24.90 -5.01 9.83
C GLU A 334 23.50 -5.45 9.35
N CYS A 335 23.25 -5.47 8.05
CA CYS A 335 22.01 -5.98 7.47
C CYS A 335 22.29 -6.82 6.22
N ASP A 336 21.29 -7.57 5.76
CA ASP A 336 21.42 -8.54 4.68
C ASP A 336 21.05 -7.96 3.30
N TYR A 337 20.33 -6.85 3.25
CA TYR A 337 19.97 -6.15 2.02
C TYR A 337 19.46 -4.73 2.26
N PHE A 338 19.48 -3.92 1.21
CA PHE A 338 18.85 -2.60 1.19
C PHE A 338 17.59 -2.61 0.31
N SER A 339 16.59 -1.84 0.74
CA SER A 339 15.46 -1.44 -0.10
C SER A 339 15.37 0.08 -0.12
N ILE A 340 15.50 0.71 -1.29
CA ILE A 340 15.50 2.16 -1.39
C ILE A 340 14.06 2.66 -1.49
N GLY A 341 13.60 3.40 -0.48
CA GLY A 341 12.29 4.04 -0.42
C GLY A 341 12.34 5.45 -1.03
N THR A 342 12.29 5.54 -2.37
CA THR A 342 12.52 6.83 -3.07
C THR A 342 11.50 7.90 -2.73
N ASN A 343 10.27 7.54 -2.37
CA ASN A 343 9.23 8.51 -2.04
C ASN A 343 9.64 9.39 -0.84
N ASP A 344 10.02 8.76 0.27
CA ASP A 344 10.44 9.47 1.47
C ASP A 344 11.87 10.01 1.32
N LEU A 345 12.76 9.29 0.61
CA LEU A 345 14.11 9.79 0.33
C LEU A 345 14.11 11.11 -0.44
N VAL A 346 13.26 11.24 -1.48
CA VAL A 346 13.08 12.51 -2.20
C VAL A 346 12.54 13.57 -1.26
N GLN A 347 11.41 13.29 -0.57
CA GLN A 347 10.76 14.20 0.35
C GLN A 347 11.73 14.82 1.36
N TYR A 348 12.52 13.98 2.02
CA TYR A 348 13.48 14.43 3.04
C TYR A 348 14.73 15.08 2.45
N THR A 349 15.17 14.68 1.24
CA THR A 349 16.34 15.27 0.58
C THR A 349 16.06 16.70 0.13
N VAL A 350 14.88 16.96 -0.43
CA VAL A 350 14.50 18.29 -0.92
C VAL A 350 13.66 19.08 0.08
N ALA A 351 13.37 18.50 1.27
CA ALA A 351 12.55 19.09 2.33
C ALA A 351 11.16 19.54 1.87
N VAL A 352 10.50 18.69 1.07
CA VAL A 352 9.18 18.98 0.48
C VAL A 352 8.19 17.91 0.91
N ASP A 353 7.10 18.31 1.54
CA ASP A 353 5.96 17.45 1.80
C ASP A 353 5.18 17.20 0.49
N ARG A 354 5.25 15.98 -0.03
CA ARG A 354 4.55 15.58 -1.27
C ARG A 354 3.02 15.59 -1.15
N GLY A 355 2.49 15.60 0.08
CA GLY A 355 1.06 15.70 0.36
C GLY A 355 0.55 17.14 0.44
N ASN A 356 1.44 18.13 0.47
CA ASN A 356 1.08 19.53 0.57
C ASN A 356 0.98 20.16 -0.83
N GLU A 357 -0.23 20.48 -1.27
CA GLU A 357 -0.54 21.03 -2.61
C GLU A 357 0.28 22.26 -2.97
N HIS A 358 0.64 23.11 -1.98
CA HIS A 358 1.39 24.33 -2.23
C HIS A 358 2.84 24.09 -2.62
N VAL A 359 3.45 22.98 -2.22
CA VAL A 359 4.88 22.68 -2.45
C VAL A 359 5.11 21.37 -3.19
N ALA A 360 4.09 20.53 -3.41
CA ALA A 360 4.20 19.23 -4.08
C ALA A 360 4.86 19.33 -5.48
N HIS A 361 4.72 20.47 -6.17
CA HIS A 361 5.35 20.72 -7.46
C HIS A 361 6.89 20.78 -7.40
N LEU A 362 7.48 20.94 -6.20
CA LEU A 362 8.91 20.90 -5.96
C LEU A 362 9.44 19.48 -5.69
N PHE A 363 8.53 18.51 -5.50
CA PHE A 363 8.90 17.10 -5.35
C PHE A 363 9.42 16.56 -6.69
N ASN A 364 10.74 16.45 -6.80
CA ASN A 364 11.40 16.05 -8.03
C ASN A 364 12.27 14.81 -7.84
N PRO A 365 11.81 13.61 -8.29
CA PRO A 365 12.60 12.39 -8.23
C PRO A 365 13.89 12.43 -9.07
N ALA A 366 13.97 13.31 -10.08
CA ALA A 366 15.16 13.49 -10.89
C ALA A 366 16.15 14.52 -10.31
N HIS A 367 15.98 14.96 -9.06
CA HIS A 367 16.87 15.95 -8.45
C HIS A 367 18.32 15.44 -8.36
N PRO A 368 19.34 16.24 -8.74
CA PRO A 368 20.74 15.78 -8.75
C PRO A 368 21.26 15.24 -7.42
N ALA A 369 20.81 15.81 -6.30
CA ALA A 369 21.18 15.32 -4.97
C ALA A 369 20.69 13.88 -4.72
N LEU A 370 19.50 13.55 -5.23
CA LEU A 370 18.97 12.19 -5.11
C LEU A 370 19.86 11.19 -5.85
N TRP A 371 20.26 11.50 -7.09
CA TRP A 371 21.15 10.62 -7.86
C TRP A 371 22.49 10.37 -7.17
N GLN A 372 23.04 11.36 -6.47
CA GLN A 372 24.26 11.19 -5.67
C GLN A 372 24.03 10.23 -4.50
N LEU A 373 22.88 10.35 -3.80
CA LEU A 373 22.54 9.44 -2.71
C LEU A 373 22.31 8.02 -3.23
N LEU A 374 21.53 7.84 -4.30
CA LEU A 374 21.28 6.54 -4.93
C LEU A 374 22.59 5.85 -5.32
N LYS A 375 23.49 6.56 -5.99
CA LYS A 375 24.82 6.05 -6.34
C LYS A 375 25.58 5.58 -5.11
N GLY A 376 25.64 6.38 -4.06
CA GLY A 376 26.34 6.03 -2.82
C GLY A 376 25.75 4.81 -2.13
N ILE A 377 24.41 4.64 -2.12
CA ILE A 377 23.74 3.49 -1.55
C ILE A 377 24.06 2.21 -2.35
N ILE A 378 23.98 2.27 -3.67
CA ILE A 378 24.26 1.14 -4.56
C ILE A 378 25.73 0.70 -4.44
N GLU A 379 26.65 1.68 -4.41
CA GLU A 379 28.09 1.40 -4.21
C GLU A 379 28.36 0.73 -2.86
N ALA A 380 27.73 1.24 -1.78
CA ALA A 380 27.86 0.65 -0.45
C ALA A 380 27.35 -0.79 -0.37
N GLY A 381 26.19 -1.09 -1.01
CA GLY A 381 25.67 -2.44 -1.09
C GLY A 381 26.61 -3.37 -1.88
N ARG A 382 27.11 -2.91 -3.01
CA ARG A 382 28.06 -3.67 -3.84
C ARG A 382 29.37 -3.96 -3.10
N GLU A 383 29.94 -2.97 -2.39
CA GLU A 383 31.15 -3.13 -1.60
C GLU A 383 30.97 -4.14 -0.47
N ALA A 384 29.80 -4.17 0.17
CA ALA A 384 29.45 -5.11 1.22
C ALA A 384 28.96 -6.49 0.72
N GLY A 385 28.71 -6.64 -0.59
CA GLY A 385 28.18 -7.88 -1.17
C GLY A 385 26.72 -8.15 -0.84
N ILE A 386 25.93 -7.13 -0.49
CA ILE A 386 24.50 -7.25 -0.18
C ILE A 386 23.63 -6.78 -1.35
N PRO A 387 22.46 -7.41 -1.59
CA PRO A 387 21.50 -6.95 -2.58
C PRO A 387 20.96 -5.53 -2.26
N VAL A 388 20.74 -4.75 -3.31
CA VAL A 388 20.07 -3.45 -3.24
C VAL A 388 18.85 -3.49 -4.14
N ALA A 389 17.67 -3.24 -3.56
CA ALA A 389 16.40 -3.12 -4.28
C ALA A 389 15.89 -1.67 -4.20
N MET A 390 14.94 -1.34 -5.05
CA MET A 390 14.19 -0.08 -5.02
C MET A 390 12.69 -0.38 -4.97
N CYS A 391 11.97 0.26 -4.06
CA CYS A 391 10.53 0.01 -3.84
C CYS A 391 9.66 1.25 -3.89
N GLY A 392 10.23 2.46 -4.04
CA GLY A 392 9.46 3.68 -4.24
C GLY A 392 8.85 3.77 -5.64
N GLU A 393 7.97 4.75 -5.86
CA GLU A 393 7.27 4.97 -7.14
C GLU A 393 8.22 5.10 -8.34
N MET A 394 9.42 5.62 -8.11
CA MET A 394 10.48 5.74 -9.10
C MET A 394 10.84 4.39 -9.76
N ALA A 395 10.71 3.28 -9.02
CA ALA A 395 11.01 1.94 -9.54
C ALA A 395 10.03 1.46 -10.61
N GLY A 396 8.79 1.97 -10.59
CA GLY A 396 7.75 1.64 -11.57
C GLY A 396 7.57 2.70 -12.66
N ASP A 397 8.33 3.79 -12.62
CA ASP A 397 8.22 4.87 -13.61
C ASP A 397 9.16 4.59 -14.80
N PRO A 398 8.61 4.45 -16.04
CA PRO A 398 9.42 4.22 -17.24
C PRO A 398 10.53 5.23 -17.49
N LEU A 399 10.41 6.46 -16.98
CA LEU A 399 11.44 7.49 -17.11
C LEU A 399 12.74 7.16 -16.36
N PHE A 400 12.66 6.27 -15.35
CA PHE A 400 13.79 5.94 -14.47
C PHE A 400 14.30 4.51 -14.68
N THR A 401 13.72 3.75 -15.61
CA THR A 401 14.14 2.36 -15.90
C THR A 401 15.35 2.25 -16.82
N GLN A 402 15.83 3.35 -17.35
CA GLN A 402 17.05 3.47 -18.15
C GLN A 402 18.20 3.90 -17.26
#